data_e14dcc15ba7222b18ef57e1902525515
#
_entry.id   e14dcc15ba7222b18ef57e1902525515
#
_cell.length_a   1.000
_cell.length_b   1.000
_cell.length_c   1.000
_cell.angle_alpha   90.00
_cell.angle_beta   90.00
_cell.angle_gamma   90.00
#
_symmetry.space_group_name_H-M   'P 1'
#
loop_
_entity.id
_entity.type
_entity.pdbx_description
1 polymer ?
#
loop_
_entity_poly.entity_id
_entity_poly.type
_entity_poly.pdbx_seq_one_letter_code
_entity_poly.pdbx_strand_id
1 'polypeptide(L)'
;MVEDKVGIKEYLGIKINYSNEKLLDKFSLDTLKDRYLWENETHAQEAFARASVFGATYKGHTDFELAQRLYHYSSSCWFMFSTPILSNGGTSRGLPISCFLNYVPDSRTGLSDHYDENIWLASSGGGIGGYWGDIRSNGISTTHGSKSTGSIPFMHVVDSQMLAFNQGTTRRGSYAAYMDISHPEIEEFINMRKESGGDINRKNLNLHNGINITNEFLKAVQEDADFRLIDPKTNEPTKIVNARDLWWQIINARAETGEPYMVNIDTCNDALPKEQKALGLEIKQSNLCSEITLPTNEERTAVCCLSSVNLEYFDDWSENPMFIEDLITMLDNVLQHYIDNAVDTDNLGEYNANFKRFQKHIKEGREGFTKSAYSAYRERSLGLGAMGFHSYLQSRNIPFEGIFATGFNYKAFKHIKTQSLKASERLAEDRGEAPDVSGSGRRNAHLLAVAPNASSSIICGGTSPSIEPYRANVYTHKTLSGSFQVKNKYLEEVLKDKGLKKDELSAVWKDIAGNEGSVQHLDILTDEEKEVFKTANEIDQIWIIEHAAKRQEFICQAQSVNLFFTLPKATEPQEVHDEYMQYVNDVHWYGMNKLKSLYYFRTNAARNAENVNVKVQRIKLDDAECI
;
A
#
# COMPACT_ATOMS: atom_id res chain seq x y z
N MET A 1 34.12 -4.98 -16.72
CA MET A 1 34.19 -5.92 -15.56
C MET A 1 34.00 -5.07 -14.33
N VAL A 2 32.89 -5.26 -13.60
CA VAL A 2 32.69 -4.63 -12.28
C VAL A 2 33.69 -5.32 -11.36
N GLU A 3 34.61 -4.55 -10.74
CA GLU A 3 35.49 -5.12 -9.71
C GLU A 3 34.64 -5.67 -8.58
N ASP A 4 34.87 -6.92 -8.19
CA ASP A 4 34.25 -7.53 -7.01
C ASP A 4 34.71 -6.75 -5.76
N LYS A 5 33.90 -5.78 -5.34
CA LYS A 5 34.14 -5.04 -4.09
C LYS A 5 33.86 -5.95 -2.91
N VAL A 6 34.85 -6.23 -2.10
CA VAL A 6 34.74 -7.12 -0.93
C VAL A 6 35.13 -6.35 0.34
N GLY A 7 34.50 -6.68 1.46
CA GLY A 7 34.82 -6.14 2.77
C GLY A 7 34.21 -4.76 3.06
N ILE A 8 34.74 -4.12 4.10
CA ILE A 8 34.26 -2.82 4.58
C ILE A 8 34.99 -1.70 3.86
N LYS A 9 34.24 -0.72 3.33
CA LYS A 9 34.77 0.51 2.71
C LYS A 9 33.98 1.72 3.19
N GLU A 10 34.55 2.90 3.05
CA GLU A 10 33.86 4.17 3.28
C GLU A 10 33.12 4.60 2.01
N TYR A 11 31.87 5.01 2.16
CA TYR A 11 31.03 5.51 1.08
C TYR A 11 30.05 6.57 1.63
N LEU A 12 30.00 7.75 1.04
CA LEU A 12 29.16 8.89 1.48
C LEU A 12 29.30 9.23 2.98
N GLY A 13 30.51 9.08 3.56
CA GLY A 13 30.80 9.41 4.96
C GLY A 13 30.41 8.33 5.99
N ILE A 14 29.98 7.16 5.54
CA ILE A 14 29.68 6.01 6.40
C ILE A 14 30.44 4.76 5.95
N LYS A 15 30.56 3.79 6.85
CA LYS A 15 31.19 2.49 6.57
C LYS A 15 30.16 1.52 6.03
N ILE A 16 30.40 0.97 4.83
CA ILE A 16 29.54 -0.04 4.20
C ILE A 16 30.27 -1.36 4.07
N ASN A 17 29.52 -2.46 4.16
CA ASN A 17 30.07 -3.82 4.06
C ASN A 17 29.49 -4.56 2.84
N TYR A 18 30.23 -4.64 1.76
CA TYR A 18 29.81 -5.33 0.55
C TYR A 18 29.51 -6.82 0.77
N SER A 19 30.12 -7.45 1.79
CA SER A 19 29.85 -8.87 2.10
C SER A 19 28.41 -9.14 2.57
N ASN A 20 27.63 -8.11 2.92
CA ASN A 20 26.22 -8.26 3.30
C ASN A 20 25.32 -8.59 2.09
N GLU A 21 25.80 -8.42 0.84
CA GLU A 21 25.09 -8.88 -0.35
C GLU A 21 24.79 -10.38 -0.36
N LYS A 22 25.51 -11.17 0.44
CA LYS A 22 25.21 -12.61 0.65
C LYS A 22 23.83 -12.88 1.27
N LEU A 23 23.21 -11.87 1.91
CA LEU A 23 21.84 -11.96 2.45
C LEU A 23 20.78 -11.80 1.36
N LEU A 24 21.18 -11.34 0.18
CA LEU A 24 20.32 -11.10 -0.97
C LEU A 24 20.51 -12.22 -1.99
N ASP A 25 19.42 -12.80 -2.44
CA ASP A 25 19.46 -13.76 -3.53
C ASP A 25 19.67 -13.07 -4.89
N LYS A 26 19.88 -13.86 -5.93
CA LYS A 26 20.10 -13.32 -7.29
C LYS A 26 18.92 -12.47 -7.77
N PHE A 27 17.69 -12.86 -7.42
CA PHE A 27 16.48 -12.14 -7.82
C PHE A 27 16.40 -10.76 -7.15
N SER A 28 16.76 -10.68 -5.86
CA SER A 28 16.87 -9.43 -5.10
C SER A 28 17.91 -8.49 -5.72
N LEU A 29 19.11 -9.02 -6.02
CA LEU A 29 20.21 -8.23 -6.60
C LEU A 29 19.87 -7.72 -8.00
N ASP A 30 19.30 -8.55 -8.86
CA ASP A 30 18.88 -8.14 -10.22
C ASP A 30 17.76 -7.09 -10.16
N THR A 31 16.80 -7.24 -9.22
CA THR A 31 15.73 -6.25 -8.99
C THR A 31 16.29 -4.91 -8.52
N LEU A 32 17.27 -4.92 -7.59
CA LEU A 32 17.94 -3.71 -7.11
C LEU A 32 18.67 -3.01 -8.26
N LYS A 33 19.41 -3.77 -9.06
CA LYS A 33 20.13 -3.24 -10.21
C LYS A 33 19.23 -2.62 -11.27
N ASP A 34 18.09 -3.25 -11.56
CA ASP A 34 17.17 -2.80 -12.61
C ASP A 34 16.39 -1.52 -12.24
N ARG A 35 16.16 -1.26 -10.94
CA ARG A 35 15.20 -0.24 -10.51
C ARG A 35 15.73 0.78 -9.51
N TYR A 36 16.75 0.44 -8.70
CA TYR A 36 17.09 1.23 -7.51
C TYR A 36 18.47 1.87 -7.55
N LEU A 37 19.42 1.28 -8.28
CA LEU A 37 20.77 1.85 -8.39
C LEU A 37 20.74 3.19 -9.15
N TRP A 38 21.60 4.11 -8.74
CA TRP A 38 21.71 5.46 -9.28
C TRP A 38 23.09 5.70 -9.88
N GLU A 39 23.14 6.22 -11.14
CA GLU A 39 24.37 6.62 -11.84
C GLU A 39 25.53 5.62 -11.71
N ASN A 40 26.50 5.94 -10.84
CA ASN A 40 27.72 5.17 -10.66
C ASN A 40 27.61 4.05 -9.61
N GLU A 41 26.43 3.84 -9.03
CA GLU A 41 26.20 2.74 -8.10
C GLU A 41 26.24 1.41 -8.85
N THR A 42 26.95 0.45 -8.29
CA THR A 42 27.15 -0.88 -8.90
C THR A 42 26.69 -2.02 -7.98
N HIS A 43 26.49 -1.71 -6.70
CA HIS A 43 26.17 -2.66 -5.63
C HIS A 43 24.97 -2.20 -4.80
N ALA A 44 24.18 -3.15 -4.32
CA ALA A 44 23.03 -2.88 -3.44
C ALA A 44 23.42 -2.06 -2.20
N GLN A 45 24.60 -2.33 -1.64
CA GLN A 45 25.10 -1.67 -0.45
C GLN A 45 25.29 -0.16 -0.63
N GLU A 46 25.60 0.28 -1.85
CA GLU A 46 25.77 1.70 -2.20
C GLU A 46 24.41 2.42 -2.22
N ALA A 47 23.37 1.79 -2.77
CA ALA A 47 22.01 2.32 -2.75
C ALA A 47 21.43 2.40 -1.32
N PHE A 48 21.69 1.38 -0.49
CA PHE A 48 21.29 1.39 0.92
C PHE A 48 22.01 2.51 1.69
N ALA A 49 23.30 2.72 1.43
CA ALA A 49 24.06 3.82 2.05
C ALA A 49 23.53 5.18 1.63
N ARG A 50 23.28 5.41 0.34
CA ARG A 50 22.70 6.66 -0.17
C ARG A 50 21.36 6.98 0.50
N ALA A 51 20.45 6.00 0.53
CA ALA A 51 19.14 6.16 1.17
C ALA A 51 19.26 6.41 2.69
N SER A 52 20.25 5.79 3.35
CA SER A 52 20.50 5.99 4.79
C SER A 52 21.03 7.39 5.10
N VAL A 53 21.99 7.89 4.30
CA VAL A 53 22.51 9.26 4.44
C VAL A 53 21.40 10.29 4.16
N PHE A 54 20.60 10.06 3.12
CA PHE A 54 19.44 10.89 2.80
C PHE A 54 18.43 10.91 3.96
N GLY A 55 18.05 9.74 4.47
CA GLY A 55 17.09 9.60 5.59
C GLY A 55 17.62 10.16 6.92
N ALA A 56 18.93 10.24 7.08
CA ALA A 56 19.56 10.85 8.25
C ALA A 56 19.78 12.37 8.12
N THR A 57 19.32 12.98 7.01
CA THR A 57 19.50 14.42 6.76
C THR A 57 18.23 15.21 7.12
N TYR A 58 18.34 16.15 8.03
CA TYR A 58 17.28 17.07 8.44
C TYR A 58 17.68 18.52 8.16
N LYS A 59 16.90 19.26 7.36
CA LYS A 59 17.18 20.67 6.98
C LYS A 59 18.63 20.91 6.52
N GLY A 60 19.17 20.01 5.71
CA GLY A 60 20.52 20.10 5.14
C GLY A 60 21.65 19.62 6.06
N HIS A 61 21.36 19.22 7.30
CA HIS A 61 22.35 18.68 8.23
C HIS A 61 22.21 17.14 8.33
N THR A 62 23.30 16.44 8.05
CA THR A 62 23.35 14.96 8.11
C THR A 62 23.87 14.51 9.46
N ASP A 63 23.09 13.65 10.14
CA ASP A 63 23.55 12.88 11.29
C ASP A 63 24.18 11.58 10.79
N PHE A 64 25.52 11.53 10.74
CA PHE A 64 26.25 10.37 10.25
C PHE A 64 26.18 9.16 11.18
N GLU A 65 25.91 9.33 12.46
CA GLU A 65 25.69 8.22 13.38
C GLU A 65 24.34 7.55 13.10
N LEU A 66 23.29 8.34 12.91
CA LEU A 66 22.00 7.86 12.45
C LEU A 66 22.11 7.18 11.07
N ALA A 67 22.82 7.80 10.11
CA ALA A 67 23.07 7.24 8.80
C ALA A 67 23.75 5.87 8.87
N GLN A 68 24.74 5.72 9.73
CA GLN A 68 25.46 4.46 9.95
C GLN A 68 24.54 3.37 10.52
N ARG A 69 23.65 3.73 11.48
CA ARG A 69 22.69 2.79 12.05
C ARG A 69 21.63 2.38 11.03
N LEU A 70 21.05 3.33 10.29
CA LEU A 70 20.07 3.05 9.22
C LEU A 70 20.66 2.13 8.14
N TYR A 71 21.90 2.39 7.74
CA TYR A 71 22.62 1.50 6.83
C TYR A 71 22.78 0.09 7.41
N HIS A 72 23.20 -0.02 8.66
CA HIS A 72 23.31 -1.33 9.32
C HIS A 72 21.99 -2.08 9.30
N TYR A 73 20.88 -1.43 9.65
CA TYR A 73 19.57 -2.05 9.69
C TYR A 73 19.08 -2.50 8.30
N SER A 74 19.22 -1.66 7.28
CA SER A 74 18.79 -2.02 5.91
C SER A 74 19.67 -3.10 5.29
N SER A 75 21.01 -3.01 5.47
CA SER A 75 21.95 -3.99 4.95
C SER A 75 21.89 -5.34 5.67
N SER A 76 21.34 -5.39 6.88
CA SER A 76 21.02 -6.61 7.65
C SER A 76 19.60 -7.13 7.41
N CYS A 77 18.85 -6.53 6.50
CA CYS A 77 17.45 -6.87 6.20
C CYS A 77 16.49 -6.75 7.40
N TRP A 78 16.80 -5.93 8.41
CA TRP A 78 15.91 -5.68 9.54
C TRP A 78 14.71 -4.80 9.18
N PHE A 79 14.90 -3.91 8.21
CA PHE A 79 13.85 -3.13 7.57
C PHE A 79 14.20 -2.86 6.11
N MET A 80 13.24 -2.36 5.36
CA MET A 80 13.50 -1.83 4.03
C MET A 80 12.80 -0.49 3.84
N PHE A 81 13.53 0.43 3.23
CA PHE A 81 12.98 1.68 2.72
C PHE A 81 11.81 1.42 1.77
N SER A 82 10.81 2.28 1.76
CA SER A 82 9.84 2.25 0.66
C SER A 82 10.54 2.50 -0.68
N THR A 83 9.95 1.98 -1.75
CA THR A 83 10.51 2.15 -3.11
C THR A 83 10.90 3.59 -3.43
N PRO A 84 10.07 4.63 -3.16
CA PRO A 84 10.46 6.01 -3.47
C PRO A 84 11.65 6.53 -2.67
N ILE A 85 11.77 6.14 -1.40
CA ILE A 85 12.92 6.56 -0.58
C ILE A 85 14.19 5.92 -1.12
N LEU A 86 14.17 4.61 -1.40
CA LEU A 86 15.35 3.90 -1.90
C LEU A 86 15.73 4.31 -3.32
N SER A 87 14.76 4.52 -4.23
CA SER A 87 15.04 4.85 -5.62
C SER A 87 15.36 6.32 -5.85
N ASN A 88 14.70 7.23 -5.11
CA ASN A 88 14.76 8.67 -5.36
C ASN A 88 15.53 9.45 -4.28
N GLY A 89 15.57 8.93 -3.04
CA GLY A 89 16.26 9.58 -1.93
C GLY A 89 17.74 9.82 -2.22
N GLY A 90 18.21 11.06 -2.11
CA GLY A 90 19.58 11.46 -2.45
C GLY A 90 19.90 11.48 -3.94
N THR A 91 18.87 11.48 -4.81
CA THR A 91 19.02 11.53 -6.28
C THR A 91 18.20 12.68 -6.88
N SER A 92 18.36 12.91 -8.18
CA SER A 92 17.54 13.85 -8.96
C SER A 92 16.34 13.20 -9.66
N ARG A 93 16.04 11.90 -9.40
CA ARG A 93 14.98 11.15 -10.09
C ARG A 93 13.56 11.65 -9.78
N GLY A 94 13.30 12.14 -8.59
CA GLY A 94 11.96 12.57 -8.18
C GLY A 94 11.78 12.66 -6.69
N LEU A 95 10.53 12.65 -6.23
CA LEU A 95 10.20 12.79 -4.81
C LEU A 95 10.34 11.46 -4.05
N PRO A 96 10.73 11.50 -2.78
CA PRO A 96 10.87 10.30 -1.93
C PRO A 96 9.55 9.80 -1.36
N ILE A 97 8.41 10.32 -1.85
CA ILE A 97 7.05 10.02 -1.39
C ILE A 97 6.21 9.55 -2.57
N SER A 98 5.33 8.59 -2.33
CA SER A 98 4.55 7.95 -3.37
C SER A 98 3.06 7.78 -3.08
N CYS A 99 2.57 8.19 -1.90
CA CYS A 99 1.18 8.00 -1.53
C CYS A 99 0.51 9.35 -1.29
N PHE A 100 -0.49 9.65 -2.12
CA PHE A 100 -1.27 10.88 -2.10
C PHE A 100 -2.76 10.55 -2.06
N LEU A 101 -3.51 11.35 -1.31
CA LEU A 101 -4.97 11.27 -1.26
C LEU A 101 -5.51 12.66 -1.56
N ASN A 102 -6.25 12.80 -2.66
CA ASN A 102 -6.80 14.09 -3.05
C ASN A 102 -8.33 14.11 -3.13
N TYR A 103 -8.88 15.29 -3.07
CA TYR A 103 -10.31 15.56 -3.04
C TYR A 103 -10.75 16.22 -4.36
N VAL A 104 -11.95 15.88 -4.83
CA VAL A 104 -12.51 16.43 -6.06
C VAL A 104 -13.69 17.37 -5.73
N PRO A 105 -13.51 18.70 -5.83
CA PRO A 105 -14.61 19.64 -5.61
C PRO A 105 -15.64 19.60 -6.76
N ASP A 106 -16.94 19.70 -6.43
CA ASP A 106 -18.06 19.71 -7.39
C ASP A 106 -18.18 21.05 -8.13
N SER A 107 -17.13 21.40 -8.89
CA SER A 107 -17.10 22.60 -9.75
C SER A 107 -16.18 22.41 -10.94
N ARG A 108 -16.36 23.22 -12.00
CA ARG A 108 -15.47 23.19 -13.17
C ARG A 108 -14.02 23.52 -12.79
N THR A 109 -13.83 24.54 -11.95
CA THR A 109 -12.50 24.90 -11.44
C THR A 109 -11.92 23.76 -10.61
N GLY A 110 -12.70 23.18 -9.69
CA GLY A 110 -12.25 22.06 -8.87
C GLY A 110 -11.83 20.83 -9.68
N LEU A 111 -12.59 20.49 -10.73
CA LEU A 111 -12.22 19.42 -11.67
C LEU A 111 -10.93 19.75 -12.44
N SER A 112 -10.78 20.99 -12.92
CA SER A 112 -9.58 21.44 -13.62
C SER A 112 -8.35 21.38 -12.73
N ASP A 113 -8.46 21.91 -11.50
CA ASP A 113 -7.39 21.89 -10.51
C ASP A 113 -7.01 20.46 -10.11
N HIS A 114 -8.01 19.57 -10.00
CA HIS A 114 -7.78 18.15 -9.71
C HIS A 114 -7.00 17.46 -10.84
N TYR A 115 -7.34 17.73 -12.10
CA TYR A 115 -6.62 17.18 -13.25
C TYR A 115 -5.18 17.70 -13.33
N ASP A 116 -4.96 18.99 -13.07
CA ASP A 116 -3.63 19.57 -13.01
C ASP A 116 -2.80 18.93 -11.89
N GLU A 117 -3.34 18.87 -10.68
CA GLU A 117 -2.65 18.22 -9.55
C GLU A 117 -2.26 16.77 -9.86
N ASN A 118 -3.17 15.99 -10.46
CA ASN A 118 -2.90 14.59 -10.83
C ASN A 118 -1.71 14.45 -11.80
N ILE A 119 -1.53 15.39 -12.73
CA ILE A 119 -0.39 15.41 -13.66
C ILE A 119 0.93 15.52 -12.88
N TRP A 120 1.00 16.45 -11.92
CA TRP A 120 2.18 16.65 -11.09
C TRP A 120 2.50 15.43 -10.22
N LEU A 121 1.48 14.90 -9.54
CA LEU A 121 1.64 13.75 -8.64
C LEU A 121 2.02 12.48 -9.40
N ALA A 122 1.36 12.17 -10.52
CA ALA A 122 1.64 11.00 -11.34
C ALA A 122 3.04 11.07 -11.98
N SER A 123 3.43 12.23 -12.53
CA SER A 123 4.77 12.44 -13.12
C SER A 123 5.90 12.28 -12.11
N SER A 124 5.60 12.47 -10.81
CA SER A 124 6.57 12.28 -9.72
C SER A 124 6.59 10.83 -9.18
N GLY A 125 5.84 9.91 -9.81
CA GLY A 125 5.75 8.50 -9.40
C GLY A 125 4.77 8.25 -8.26
N GLY A 126 3.86 9.20 -7.97
CA GLY A 126 2.83 9.08 -6.95
C GLY A 126 1.72 8.11 -7.32
N GLY A 127 1.30 7.27 -6.36
CA GLY A 127 0.03 6.57 -6.39
C GLY A 127 -1.03 7.43 -5.71
N ILE A 128 -2.18 7.60 -6.33
CA ILE A 128 -3.20 8.56 -5.91
C ILE A 128 -4.49 7.84 -5.52
N GLY A 129 -5.06 8.19 -4.37
CA GLY A 129 -6.44 7.88 -4.01
C GLY A 129 -7.28 9.14 -4.09
N GLY A 130 -8.27 9.19 -4.97
CA GLY A 130 -9.10 10.37 -5.15
C GLY A 130 -10.54 10.16 -4.72
N TYR A 131 -11.09 11.11 -3.99
CA TYR A 131 -12.45 11.05 -3.50
C TYR A 131 -13.42 11.77 -4.42
N TRP A 132 -14.44 11.05 -4.90
CA TRP A 132 -15.46 11.50 -5.86
C TRP A 132 -16.87 11.57 -5.27
N GLY A 133 -17.03 11.25 -3.99
CA GLY A 133 -18.34 11.14 -3.34
C GLY A 133 -19.13 12.45 -3.26
N ASP A 134 -18.48 13.61 -3.35
CA ASP A 134 -19.14 14.92 -3.30
C ASP A 134 -19.51 15.48 -4.69
N ILE A 135 -19.19 14.75 -5.78
CA ILE A 135 -19.59 15.15 -7.15
C ILE A 135 -21.07 14.85 -7.37
N ARG A 136 -21.85 15.85 -7.81
CA ARG A 136 -23.28 15.67 -8.12
C ARG A 136 -23.50 14.56 -9.14
N SER A 137 -24.56 13.81 -8.96
CA SER A 137 -24.90 12.69 -9.83
C SER A 137 -25.43 13.11 -11.20
N ASN A 138 -25.51 12.13 -12.10
CA ASN A 138 -26.07 12.28 -13.43
C ASN A 138 -27.52 12.82 -13.36
N GLY A 139 -27.87 13.75 -14.24
CA GLY A 139 -29.20 14.35 -14.36
C GLY A 139 -29.47 15.51 -13.41
N ILE A 140 -28.63 15.77 -12.41
CA ILE A 140 -28.78 16.93 -11.52
C ILE A 140 -28.46 18.23 -12.28
N SER A 141 -29.23 19.26 -12.00
CA SER A 141 -29.12 20.56 -12.69
C SER A 141 -27.81 21.29 -12.35
N THR A 142 -27.16 21.87 -13.35
CA THR A 142 -26.01 22.76 -13.18
C THR A 142 -26.50 24.21 -13.00
N THR A 143 -25.59 25.11 -12.60
CA THR A 143 -25.87 26.52 -12.38
C THR A 143 -26.45 27.23 -13.65
N HIS A 144 -26.13 26.70 -14.83
CA HIS A 144 -26.58 27.26 -16.11
C HIS A 144 -27.75 26.49 -16.76
N GLY A 145 -28.47 25.66 -15.99
CA GLY A 145 -29.66 24.94 -16.41
C GLY A 145 -29.42 23.68 -17.26
N SER A 146 -28.17 23.32 -17.56
CA SER A 146 -27.83 22.03 -18.17
C SER A 146 -27.88 20.91 -17.12
N LYS A 147 -27.85 19.67 -17.58
CA LYS A 147 -27.79 18.49 -16.72
C LYS A 147 -26.35 18.00 -16.55
N SER A 148 -25.99 17.57 -15.33
CA SER A 148 -24.74 16.89 -15.07
C SER A 148 -24.68 15.54 -15.79
N THR A 149 -23.50 15.14 -16.27
CA THR A 149 -23.25 13.81 -16.82
C THR A 149 -22.85 12.79 -15.74
N GLY A 150 -22.73 13.26 -14.49
CA GLY A 150 -22.30 12.47 -13.34
C GLY A 150 -20.77 12.36 -13.21
N SER A 151 -20.31 11.61 -12.21
CA SER A 151 -18.89 11.47 -11.85
C SER A 151 -18.12 10.56 -12.81
N ILE A 152 -18.73 9.50 -13.32
CA ILE A 152 -18.04 8.44 -14.09
C ILE A 152 -17.32 8.97 -15.34
N PRO A 153 -17.92 9.82 -16.20
CA PRO A 153 -17.23 10.40 -17.36
C PRO A 153 -16.05 11.30 -16.99
N PHE A 154 -16.11 11.98 -15.84
CA PHE A 154 -14.99 12.80 -15.35
C PHE A 154 -13.83 11.94 -14.86
N MET A 155 -14.11 10.78 -14.26
CA MET A 155 -13.10 9.78 -13.92
C MET A 155 -12.39 9.24 -15.17
N HIS A 156 -13.07 9.15 -16.32
CA HIS A 156 -12.48 8.68 -17.59
C HIS A 156 -11.34 9.60 -18.08
N VAL A 157 -11.39 10.88 -17.77
CA VAL A 157 -10.27 11.80 -18.01
C VAL A 157 -9.04 11.39 -17.18
N VAL A 158 -9.24 11.06 -15.90
CA VAL A 158 -8.15 10.59 -15.02
C VAL A 158 -7.60 9.23 -15.49
N ASP A 159 -8.48 8.32 -15.95
CA ASP A 159 -8.07 7.04 -16.54
C ASP A 159 -7.04 7.25 -17.67
N SER A 160 -7.34 8.18 -18.59
CA SER A 160 -6.45 8.55 -19.69
C SER A 160 -5.18 9.27 -19.22
N GLN A 161 -5.27 10.13 -18.20
CA GLN A 161 -4.11 10.81 -17.63
C GLN A 161 -3.11 9.82 -17.02
N MET A 162 -3.56 8.80 -16.31
CA MET A 162 -2.68 7.80 -15.68
C MET A 162 -1.92 6.97 -16.70
N LEU A 163 -2.45 6.82 -17.91
CA LEU A 163 -1.74 6.18 -19.02
C LEU A 163 -0.69 7.11 -19.65
N ALA A 164 -0.98 8.42 -19.73
CA ALA A 164 -0.10 9.41 -20.36
C ALA A 164 1.03 9.89 -19.46
N PHE A 165 0.74 10.17 -18.18
CA PHE A 165 1.69 10.75 -17.21
C PHE A 165 2.23 9.69 -16.27
N ASN A 166 3.56 9.48 -16.31
CA ASN A 166 4.26 8.51 -15.48
C ASN A 166 5.71 8.93 -15.24
N GLN A 167 6.36 8.32 -14.24
CA GLN A 167 7.77 8.53 -13.94
C GLN A 167 8.64 7.59 -14.82
N GLY A 168 8.70 7.83 -16.11
CA GLY A 168 9.53 7.08 -17.06
C GLY A 168 9.31 5.56 -16.96
N THR A 169 10.40 4.78 -16.96
CA THR A 169 10.37 3.32 -16.86
C THR A 169 10.20 2.80 -15.43
N THR A 170 10.37 3.66 -14.43
CA THR A 170 10.47 3.24 -13.01
C THR A 170 9.10 2.98 -12.41
N ARG A 171 8.12 3.85 -12.66
CA ARG A 171 6.78 3.74 -12.07
C ARG A 171 5.73 4.38 -12.97
N ARG A 172 4.63 3.66 -13.21
CA ARG A 172 3.46 4.19 -13.95
C ARG A 172 2.58 5.01 -13.00
N GLY A 173 1.91 6.02 -13.54
CA GLY A 173 0.82 6.69 -12.86
C GLY A 173 -0.27 5.68 -12.51
N SER A 174 -0.77 5.73 -11.29
CA SER A 174 -1.80 4.80 -10.80
C SER A 174 -2.77 5.55 -9.88
N TYR A 175 -4.05 5.29 -10.05
CA TYR A 175 -5.11 6.01 -9.35
C TYR A 175 -6.21 5.06 -8.90
N ALA A 176 -6.69 5.23 -7.67
CA ALA A 176 -7.90 4.58 -7.15
C ALA A 176 -8.97 5.66 -6.90
N ALA A 177 -10.10 5.55 -7.58
CA ALA A 177 -11.26 6.39 -7.33
C ALA A 177 -12.06 5.83 -6.14
N TYR A 178 -12.49 6.70 -5.24
CA TYR A 178 -13.32 6.35 -4.08
C TYR A 178 -14.68 7.04 -4.14
N MET A 179 -15.73 6.30 -3.81
CA MET A 179 -17.11 6.78 -3.81
C MET A 179 -17.87 6.23 -2.61
N ASP A 180 -18.77 7.02 -2.06
CA ASP A 180 -19.60 6.60 -0.94
C ASP A 180 -20.68 5.62 -1.40
N ILE A 181 -20.97 4.62 -0.56
CA ILE A 181 -22.01 3.62 -0.81
C ILE A 181 -23.40 4.23 -1.01
N SER A 182 -23.63 5.43 -0.46
CA SER A 182 -24.89 6.16 -0.59
C SER A 182 -24.99 7.02 -1.87
N HIS A 183 -23.93 7.08 -2.69
CA HIS A 183 -23.95 7.91 -3.91
C HIS A 183 -24.90 7.34 -4.97
N PRO A 184 -25.69 8.16 -5.68
CA PRO A 184 -26.65 7.68 -6.71
C PRO A 184 -26.05 6.87 -7.84
N GLU A 185 -24.77 7.09 -8.18
CA GLU A 185 -24.07 6.36 -9.25
C GLU A 185 -23.31 5.13 -8.75
N ILE A 186 -23.52 4.69 -7.51
CA ILE A 186 -22.73 3.62 -6.91
C ILE A 186 -22.82 2.28 -7.67
N GLU A 187 -24.00 1.92 -8.19
CA GLU A 187 -24.17 0.67 -8.93
C GLU A 187 -23.37 0.69 -10.26
N GLU A 188 -23.29 1.86 -10.92
CA GLU A 188 -22.46 2.04 -12.11
C GLU A 188 -20.97 2.04 -11.75
N PHE A 189 -20.58 2.70 -10.66
CA PHE A 189 -19.22 2.75 -10.15
C PHE A 189 -18.68 1.35 -9.78
N ILE A 190 -19.49 0.49 -9.16
CA ILE A 190 -19.14 -0.91 -8.86
C ILE A 190 -18.76 -1.66 -10.15
N ASN A 191 -19.46 -1.37 -11.25
CA ASN A 191 -19.34 -2.10 -12.52
C ASN A 191 -18.44 -1.41 -13.55
N MET A 192 -17.83 -0.25 -13.24
CA MET A 192 -17.09 0.54 -14.23
C MET A 192 -15.83 -0.15 -14.79
N ARG A 193 -15.29 -1.16 -14.05
CA ARG A 193 -14.12 -1.95 -14.47
C ARG A 193 -14.46 -3.22 -15.25
N LYS A 194 -15.74 -3.58 -15.39
CA LYS A 194 -16.13 -4.75 -16.19
C LYS A 194 -15.98 -4.43 -17.67
N GLU A 195 -15.27 -5.27 -18.41
CA GLU A 195 -15.01 -5.08 -19.85
C GLU A 195 -16.27 -5.21 -20.68
N SER A 196 -17.20 -6.08 -20.27
CA SER A 196 -18.43 -6.38 -20.99
C SER A 196 -19.58 -5.41 -20.66
N GLY A 197 -20.41 -5.10 -21.63
CA GLY A 197 -21.67 -4.36 -21.49
C GLY A 197 -21.49 -2.85 -21.24
N GLY A 198 -22.53 -2.08 -21.54
CA GLY A 198 -22.61 -0.64 -21.28
C GLY A 198 -21.86 0.26 -22.28
N ASP A 199 -21.88 1.57 -22.00
CA ASP A 199 -21.20 2.61 -22.79
C ASP A 199 -19.71 2.64 -22.42
N ILE A 200 -18.83 2.52 -23.42
CA ILE A 200 -17.38 2.56 -23.25
C ILE A 200 -16.88 3.88 -22.60
N ASN A 201 -17.55 5.00 -22.86
CA ASN A 201 -17.20 6.29 -22.28
C ASN A 201 -17.55 6.40 -20.77
N ARG A 202 -18.23 5.38 -20.24
CA ARG A 202 -18.56 5.24 -18.81
C ARG A 202 -17.83 4.04 -18.18
N LYS A 203 -16.77 3.54 -18.83
CA LYS A 203 -15.86 2.50 -18.34
C LYS A 203 -14.50 3.11 -18.00
N ASN A 204 -13.90 2.64 -16.91
CA ASN A 204 -12.59 3.09 -16.42
C ASN A 204 -11.73 1.86 -16.09
N LEU A 205 -11.22 1.22 -17.15
CA LEU A 205 -10.56 -0.10 -17.03
C LEU A 205 -9.16 -0.02 -16.41
N ASN A 206 -8.51 1.15 -16.44
CA ASN A 206 -7.16 1.36 -15.92
C ASN A 206 -7.17 2.01 -14.52
N LEU A 207 -8.32 2.53 -14.06
CA LEU A 207 -8.47 3.00 -12.69
C LEU A 207 -8.84 1.86 -11.75
N HIS A 208 -8.28 1.90 -10.55
CA HIS A 208 -8.80 1.12 -9.42
C HIS A 208 -10.02 1.84 -8.83
N ASN A 209 -10.88 1.09 -8.16
CA ASN A 209 -12.03 1.66 -7.47
C ASN A 209 -12.14 1.15 -6.03
N GLY A 210 -12.64 2.01 -5.15
CA GLY A 210 -12.87 1.72 -3.75
C GLY A 210 -14.21 2.30 -3.28
N ILE A 211 -14.89 1.62 -2.38
CA ILE A 211 -16.19 2.02 -1.85
C ILE A 211 -16.06 2.32 -0.37
N ASN A 212 -16.53 3.50 0.02
CA ASN A 212 -16.71 3.85 1.41
C ASN A 212 -17.98 3.20 1.94
N ILE A 213 -17.83 2.25 2.84
CA ILE A 213 -18.92 1.53 3.51
C ILE A 213 -19.18 2.22 4.85
N THR A 214 -20.46 2.46 5.17
CA THR A 214 -20.88 3.03 6.45
C THR A 214 -21.48 1.96 7.38
N ASN A 215 -21.43 2.20 8.68
CA ASN A 215 -22.09 1.33 9.67
C ASN A 215 -23.62 1.30 9.48
N GLU A 216 -24.21 2.41 9.00
CA GLU A 216 -25.62 2.47 8.62
C GLU A 216 -25.93 1.50 7.49
N PHE A 217 -25.11 1.47 6.44
CA PHE A 217 -25.27 0.52 5.34
C PHE A 217 -25.12 -0.93 5.81
N LEU A 218 -24.10 -1.26 6.61
CA LEU A 218 -23.92 -2.60 7.17
C LEU A 218 -25.14 -3.05 7.99
N LYS A 219 -25.70 -2.15 8.77
CA LYS A 219 -26.93 -2.41 9.51
C LYS A 219 -28.11 -2.69 8.57
N ALA A 220 -28.30 -1.89 7.52
CA ALA A 220 -29.36 -2.10 6.53
C ALA A 220 -29.18 -3.44 5.78
N VAL A 221 -27.94 -3.86 5.47
CA VAL A 221 -27.65 -5.19 4.89
C VAL A 221 -28.07 -6.30 5.84
N GLN A 222 -27.73 -6.18 7.13
CA GLN A 222 -28.09 -7.17 8.15
C GLN A 222 -29.61 -7.32 8.29
N GLU A 223 -30.34 -6.19 8.27
CA GLU A 223 -31.79 -6.13 8.43
C GLU A 223 -32.56 -6.42 7.12
N ASP A 224 -31.86 -6.62 5.99
CA ASP A 224 -32.46 -6.76 4.64
C ASP A 224 -33.36 -5.57 4.28
N ALA A 225 -32.93 -4.37 4.64
CA ALA A 225 -33.72 -3.15 4.57
C ALA A 225 -33.43 -2.35 3.29
N ASP A 226 -34.34 -1.43 3.00
CA ASP A 226 -34.16 -0.41 1.99
C ASP A 226 -33.05 0.57 2.40
N PHE A 227 -32.23 0.96 1.41
CA PHE A 227 -31.16 1.93 1.56
C PHE A 227 -31.32 3.08 0.57
N ARG A 228 -31.16 4.31 1.05
CA ARG A 228 -31.35 5.53 0.24
C ARG A 228 -30.04 5.94 -0.42
N LEU A 229 -30.07 6.14 -1.73
CA LEU A 229 -29.00 6.78 -2.47
C LEU A 229 -29.28 8.29 -2.54
N ILE A 230 -28.37 9.09 -2.01
CA ILE A 230 -28.52 10.52 -1.75
C ILE A 230 -27.56 11.30 -2.64
N ASP A 231 -28.09 12.25 -3.41
CA ASP A 231 -27.23 13.13 -4.21
C ASP A 231 -26.49 14.13 -3.30
N PRO A 232 -25.16 14.22 -3.39
CA PRO A 232 -24.37 15.07 -2.48
C PRO A 232 -24.60 16.57 -2.67
N LYS A 233 -25.08 17.00 -3.86
CA LYS A 233 -25.35 18.42 -4.14
C LYS A 233 -26.69 18.88 -3.60
N THR A 234 -27.72 18.06 -3.77
CA THR A 234 -29.10 18.40 -3.35
C THR A 234 -29.40 17.94 -1.95
N ASN A 235 -28.64 16.97 -1.45
CA ASN A 235 -28.91 16.25 -0.20
C ASN A 235 -30.29 15.56 -0.17
N GLU A 236 -30.79 15.19 -1.36
CA GLU A 236 -32.10 14.55 -1.54
C GLU A 236 -31.92 13.10 -2.01
N PRO A 237 -32.76 12.17 -1.55
CA PRO A 237 -32.78 10.81 -2.06
C PRO A 237 -33.20 10.80 -3.54
N THR A 238 -32.37 10.21 -4.38
CA THR A 238 -32.66 10.06 -5.82
C THR A 238 -33.15 8.66 -6.17
N LYS A 239 -32.76 7.66 -5.38
CA LYS A 239 -33.10 6.25 -5.57
C LYS A 239 -33.16 5.53 -4.22
N ILE A 240 -33.99 4.50 -4.15
CA ILE A 240 -34.01 3.55 -3.04
C ILE A 240 -33.63 2.18 -3.61
N VAL A 241 -32.71 1.47 -2.95
CA VAL A 241 -32.26 0.13 -3.31
C VAL A 241 -32.35 -0.79 -2.11
N ASN A 242 -32.46 -2.11 -2.31
CA ASN A 242 -32.30 -3.04 -1.21
C ASN A 242 -30.80 -3.12 -0.84
N ALA A 243 -30.46 -2.96 0.42
CA ALA A 243 -29.07 -2.93 0.90
C ALA A 243 -28.35 -4.26 0.68
N ARG A 244 -29.03 -5.39 0.88
CA ARG A 244 -28.46 -6.74 0.68
C ARG A 244 -28.18 -7.02 -0.79
N ASP A 245 -29.04 -6.59 -1.69
CA ASP A 245 -28.81 -6.72 -3.14
C ASP A 245 -27.60 -5.88 -3.57
N LEU A 246 -27.45 -4.67 -3.05
CA LEU A 246 -26.28 -3.81 -3.33
C LEU A 246 -24.98 -4.43 -2.76
N TRP A 247 -25.04 -5.01 -1.56
CA TRP A 247 -23.92 -5.75 -0.98
C TRP A 247 -23.48 -6.93 -1.88
N TRP A 248 -24.43 -7.73 -2.36
CA TRP A 248 -24.13 -8.82 -3.29
C TRP A 248 -23.55 -8.35 -4.62
N GLN A 249 -23.96 -7.18 -5.13
CA GLN A 249 -23.34 -6.59 -6.31
C GLN A 249 -21.86 -6.28 -6.06
N ILE A 250 -21.51 -5.77 -4.88
CA ILE A 250 -20.10 -5.52 -4.52
C ILE A 250 -19.33 -6.84 -4.45
N ILE A 251 -19.83 -7.84 -3.76
CA ILE A 251 -19.16 -9.15 -3.60
C ILE A 251 -18.94 -9.81 -4.97
N ASN A 252 -19.95 -9.82 -5.83
CA ASN A 252 -19.84 -10.37 -7.19
C ASN A 252 -18.82 -9.60 -8.05
N ALA A 253 -18.80 -8.27 -7.99
CA ALA A 253 -17.83 -7.47 -8.72
C ALA A 253 -16.40 -7.77 -8.23
N ARG A 254 -16.20 -7.93 -6.91
CA ARG A 254 -14.91 -8.32 -6.33
C ARG A 254 -14.46 -9.70 -6.81
N ALA A 255 -15.36 -10.67 -6.82
CA ALA A 255 -15.04 -12.02 -7.32
C ALA A 255 -14.67 -12.04 -8.80
N GLU A 256 -15.29 -11.18 -9.62
CA GLU A 256 -15.06 -11.07 -11.06
C GLU A 256 -13.80 -10.28 -11.42
N THR A 257 -13.55 -9.15 -10.76
CA THR A 257 -12.51 -8.18 -11.15
C THR A 257 -11.35 -8.04 -10.14
N GLY A 258 -11.49 -8.58 -8.95
CA GLY A 258 -10.58 -8.36 -7.81
C GLY A 258 -10.89 -7.09 -7.00
N GLU A 259 -11.79 -6.25 -7.46
CA GLU A 259 -12.17 -4.93 -6.93
C GLU A 259 -13.70 -4.75 -6.98
N PRO A 260 -14.29 -3.75 -6.30
CA PRO A 260 -13.70 -2.59 -5.61
C PRO A 260 -13.01 -2.92 -4.29
N TYR A 261 -12.09 -2.04 -3.83
CA TYR A 261 -11.66 -2.02 -2.43
C TYR A 261 -12.83 -1.62 -1.54
N MET A 262 -12.78 -1.99 -0.27
CA MET A 262 -13.83 -1.64 0.68
C MET A 262 -13.21 -0.93 1.87
N VAL A 263 -13.74 0.23 2.25
CA VAL A 263 -13.25 1.03 3.39
C VAL A 263 -14.42 1.29 4.32
N ASN A 264 -14.35 0.85 5.58
CA ASN A 264 -15.31 1.25 6.62
C ASN A 264 -14.93 2.67 7.06
N ILE A 265 -15.59 3.65 6.44
CA ILE A 265 -15.24 5.06 6.61
C ILE A 265 -15.55 5.56 8.01
N ASP A 266 -16.59 5.04 8.65
CA ASP A 266 -16.95 5.40 10.02
C ASP A 266 -15.88 4.95 11.00
N THR A 267 -15.41 3.69 10.88
CA THR A 267 -14.32 3.15 11.70
C THR A 267 -13.01 3.94 11.49
N CYS A 268 -12.75 4.41 10.26
CA CYS A 268 -11.60 5.27 9.98
C CYS A 268 -11.71 6.61 10.71
N ASN A 269 -12.86 7.28 10.62
CA ASN A 269 -13.12 8.56 11.26
C ASN A 269 -13.17 8.45 12.80
N ASP A 270 -13.69 7.36 13.33
CA ASP A 270 -13.68 7.10 14.78
C ASP A 270 -12.26 6.99 15.35
N ALA A 271 -11.30 6.56 14.55
CA ALA A 271 -9.90 6.43 14.94
C ALA A 271 -9.06 7.70 14.75
N LEU A 272 -9.61 8.78 14.20
CA LEU A 272 -8.90 10.05 14.08
C LEU A 272 -8.46 10.59 15.45
N PRO A 273 -7.26 11.20 15.55
CA PRO A 273 -6.85 11.97 16.73
C PRO A 273 -7.91 13.00 17.14
N LYS A 274 -8.13 13.12 18.45
CA LYS A 274 -9.15 14.06 18.99
C LYS A 274 -8.86 15.51 18.58
N GLU A 275 -7.60 15.87 18.40
CA GLU A 275 -7.15 17.18 17.94
C GLU A 275 -7.60 17.44 16.50
N GLN A 276 -7.44 16.45 15.62
CA GLN A 276 -7.91 16.55 14.23
C GLN A 276 -9.44 16.59 14.15
N LYS A 277 -10.15 15.80 14.98
CA LYS A 277 -11.62 15.90 15.09
C LYS A 277 -12.07 17.29 15.56
N ALA A 278 -11.37 17.89 16.53
CA ALA A 278 -11.67 19.24 17.03
C ALA A 278 -11.45 20.33 15.96
N LEU A 279 -10.61 20.07 14.95
CA LEU A 279 -10.42 20.93 13.78
C LEU A 279 -11.46 20.69 12.68
N GLY A 280 -12.40 19.77 12.86
CA GLY A 280 -13.41 19.41 11.85
C GLY A 280 -12.82 18.66 10.67
N LEU A 281 -11.66 17.99 10.83
CA LEU A 281 -11.06 17.19 9.79
C LEU A 281 -11.75 15.83 9.68
N GLU A 282 -11.84 15.32 8.47
CA GLU A 282 -12.54 14.09 8.13
C GLU A 282 -11.76 13.28 7.10
N ILE A 283 -11.70 11.96 7.31
CA ILE A 283 -11.21 11.01 6.32
C ILE A 283 -12.33 10.78 5.31
N LYS A 284 -12.04 11.06 4.03
CA LYS A 284 -12.98 10.91 2.91
C LYS A 284 -12.73 9.63 2.11
N GLN A 285 -11.51 9.10 2.12
CA GLN A 285 -11.10 7.94 1.32
C GLN A 285 -9.80 7.31 1.86
N SER A 286 -9.32 6.30 1.15
CA SER A 286 -7.97 5.76 1.32
C SER A 286 -7.08 6.06 0.10
N ASN A 287 -5.83 5.59 0.13
CA ASN A 287 -4.87 5.70 -0.97
C ASN A 287 -5.06 4.57 -2.00
N LEU A 288 -4.14 4.52 -2.98
CA LEU A 288 -4.10 3.48 -4.03
C LEU A 288 -4.08 2.05 -3.47
N CYS A 289 -3.45 1.81 -2.33
CA CYS A 289 -3.27 0.49 -1.75
C CYS A 289 -4.10 0.24 -0.47
N SER A 290 -5.00 1.15 -0.13
CA SER A 290 -6.01 1.00 0.94
C SER A 290 -5.48 0.96 2.38
N GLU A 291 -4.19 1.33 2.64
CA GLU A 291 -3.60 1.37 3.98
C GLU A 291 -3.55 2.76 4.62
N ILE A 292 -3.68 3.83 3.83
CA ILE A 292 -3.59 5.20 4.32
C ILE A 292 -5.00 5.75 4.55
N THR A 293 -5.24 6.23 5.75
CA THR A 293 -6.51 6.86 6.15
C THR A 293 -6.21 8.20 6.82
N LEU A 294 -6.15 9.25 6.01
CA LEU A 294 -5.80 10.60 6.41
C LEU A 294 -6.86 11.60 5.91
N PRO A 295 -7.07 12.72 6.62
CA PRO A 295 -8.09 13.69 6.24
C PRO A 295 -7.73 14.45 4.98
N THR A 296 -8.75 14.66 4.12
CA THR A 296 -8.65 15.41 2.87
C THR A 296 -9.78 16.41 2.73
N ASN A 297 -9.55 17.50 2.00
CA ASN A 297 -10.57 18.48 1.61
C ASN A 297 -10.03 19.35 0.46
N GLU A 298 -10.74 20.43 0.11
CA GLU A 298 -10.36 21.34 -0.99
C GLU A 298 -8.95 21.96 -0.85
N GLU A 299 -8.45 22.10 0.39
CA GLU A 299 -7.15 22.68 0.71
C GLU A 299 -6.07 21.63 1.02
N ARG A 300 -6.45 20.34 1.13
CA ARG A 300 -5.59 19.27 1.62
C ARG A 300 -5.57 18.08 0.69
N THR A 301 -4.38 17.77 0.19
CA THR A 301 -4.03 16.48 -0.39
C THR A 301 -3.16 15.74 0.62
N ALA A 302 -3.68 14.68 1.21
CA ALA A 302 -2.95 13.98 2.25
C ALA A 302 -1.73 13.25 1.68
N VAL A 303 -0.67 13.17 2.50
CA VAL A 303 0.62 12.58 2.14
C VAL A 303 1.05 11.64 3.25
N CYS A 304 1.51 10.45 2.88
CA CYS A 304 2.10 9.53 3.84
C CYS A 304 3.49 9.08 3.41
N CYS A 305 4.44 9.14 4.36
CA CYS A 305 5.80 8.68 4.21
C CYS A 305 5.93 7.27 4.80
N LEU A 306 6.30 6.30 3.97
CA LEU A 306 6.25 4.87 4.30
C LEU A 306 7.62 4.22 4.38
N SER A 307 7.76 3.24 5.28
CA SER A 307 8.79 2.19 5.28
C SER A 307 8.29 1.00 6.09
N SER A 308 8.97 -0.13 6.05
CA SER A 308 8.50 -1.33 6.74
C SER A 308 9.62 -2.07 7.47
N VAL A 309 9.37 -2.43 8.73
CA VAL A 309 10.23 -3.35 9.47
C VAL A 309 10.07 -4.78 8.93
N ASN A 310 11.12 -5.58 9.03
CA ASN A 310 11.07 -6.99 8.69
C ASN A 310 10.89 -7.84 9.95
N LEU A 311 9.70 -8.39 10.12
CA LEU A 311 9.34 -9.22 11.28
C LEU A 311 10.11 -10.55 11.32
N GLU A 312 10.66 -11.01 10.18
CA GLU A 312 11.51 -12.20 10.13
C GLU A 312 12.67 -12.10 11.15
N TYR A 313 13.21 -10.89 11.34
CA TYR A 313 14.30 -10.56 12.25
C TYR A 313 13.83 -9.88 13.54
N PHE A 314 12.58 -10.09 13.95
CA PHE A 314 11.99 -9.43 15.13
C PHE A 314 12.82 -9.64 16.39
N ASP A 315 13.29 -10.85 16.64
CA ASP A 315 14.05 -11.17 17.85
C ASP A 315 15.43 -10.48 17.87
N ASP A 316 16.00 -10.17 16.69
CA ASP A 316 17.29 -9.47 16.58
C ASP A 316 17.14 -7.97 16.85
N TRP A 317 16.12 -7.32 16.26
CA TRP A 317 15.98 -5.86 16.34
C TRP A 317 15.10 -5.38 17.49
N SER A 318 14.24 -6.21 18.06
CA SER A 318 13.33 -5.79 19.14
C SER A 318 14.04 -5.42 20.44
N GLU A 319 15.23 -5.97 20.67
CA GLU A 319 16.08 -5.65 21.82
C GLU A 319 16.90 -4.35 21.61
N ASN A 320 16.95 -3.82 20.39
CA ASN A 320 17.65 -2.58 20.08
C ASN A 320 16.75 -1.37 20.38
N PRO A 321 17.02 -0.57 21.42
CA PRO A 321 16.14 0.51 21.85
C PRO A 321 16.08 1.67 20.84
N MET A 322 17.08 1.82 19.95
CA MET A 322 17.15 2.89 18.96
C MET A 322 16.43 2.52 17.65
N PHE A 323 16.19 1.23 17.38
CA PHE A 323 15.76 0.79 16.05
C PHE A 323 14.48 1.48 15.55
N ILE A 324 13.39 1.40 16.30
CA ILE A 324 12.12 2.02 15.91
C ILE A 324 12.22 3.56 15.98
N GLU A 325 12.95 4.11 16.95
CA GLU A 325 13.16 5.55 17.08
C GLU A 325 13.90 6.12 15.86
N ASP A 326 14.96 5.46 15.42
CA ASP A 326 15.73 5.83 14.23
C ASP A 326 14.85 5.79 12.96
N LEU A 327 13.97 4.79 12.83
CA LEU A 327 13.07 4.69 11.69
C LEU A 327 12.00 5.81 11.68
N ILE A 328 11.42 6.15 12.81
CA ILE A 328 10.46 7.27 12.92
C ILE A 328 11.18 8.61 12.64
N THR A 329 12.40 8.78 13.14
CA THR A 329 13.22 9.96 12.88
C THR A 329 13.55 10.08 11.39
N MET A 330 13.95 8.99 10.76
CA MET A 330 14.21 8.91 9.32
C MET A 330 12.97 9.30 8.50
N LEU A 331 11.80 8.78 8.83
CA LEU A 331 10.56 9.10 8.11
C LEU A 331 10.16 10.58 8.29
N ASP A 332 10.33 11.17 9.49
CA ASP A 332 10.09 12.61 9.72
C ASP A 332 11.10 13.48 8.93
N ASN A 333 12.37 13.05 8.82
CA ASN A 333 13.37 13.72 8.00
C ASN A 333 13.01 13.70 6.50
N VAL A 334 12.59 12.54 5.98
CA VAL A 334 12.15 12.39 4.59
C VAL A 334 10.93 13.26 4.29
N LEU A 335 9.98 13.32 5.22
CA LEU A 335 8.81 14.19 5.09
C LEU A 335 9.20 15.68 5.14
N GLN A 336 10.16 16.06 6.01
CA GLN A 336 10.69 17.42 6.03
C GLN A 336 11.34 17.78 4.70
N HIS A 337 12.15 16.89 4.15
CA HIS A 337 12.76 17.09 2.83
C HIS A 337 11.70 17.30 1.72
N TYR A 338 10.59 16.54 1.76
CA TYR A 338 9.47 16.75 0.85
C TYR A 338 8.87 18.16 0.98
N ILE A 339 8.62 18.62 2.21
CA ILE A 339 8.09 19.97 2.49
C ILE A 339 9.06 21.04 1.99
N ASP A 340 10.34 20.93 2.34
CA ASP A 340 11.39 21.92 1.97
C ASP A 340 11.60 22.02 0.45
N ASN A 341 11.30 20.95 -0.29
CA ASN A 341 11.35 20.98 -1.76
C ASN A 341 10.23 21.83 -2.38
N ALA A 342 9.08 21.88 -1.74
CA ALA A 342 7.89 22.58 -2.25
C ALA A 342 7.73 23.99 -1.66
N VAL A 343 8.24 24.24 -0.45
CA VAL A 343 7.91 25.43 0.35
C VAL A 343 9.17 26.11 0.87
N ASP A 344 9.16 27.43 0.91
CA ASP A 344 10.14 28.21 1.67
C ASP A 344 9.77 28.16 3.17
N THR A 345 10.30 27.16 3.86
CA THR A 345 9.98 26.90 5.27
C THR A 345 10.59 27.91 6.24
N ASP A 346 11.68 28.59 5.86
CA ASP A 346 12.37 29.57 6.73
C ASP A 346 11.51 30.79 7.00
N ASN A 347 10.58 31.13 6.09
CA ASN A 347 9.69 32.26 6.17
C ASN A 347 8.25 31.92 6.58
N LEU A 348 7.93 30.63 6.82
CA LEU A 348 6.57 30.18 7.15
C LEU A 348 6.09 30.64 8.53
N GLY A 349 7.00 30.86 9.49
CA GLY A 349 6.66 31.02 10.91
C GLY A 349 6.15 29.70 11.54
N GLU A 350 6.33 29.54 12.85
CA GLU A 350 6.06 28.26 13.55
C GLU A 350 4.59 27.79 13.51
N TYR A 351 3.62 28.69 13.22
CA TYR A 351 2.18 28.40 13.35
C TYR A 351 1.33 28.84 12.15
N ASN A 352 1.87 28.77 10.94
CA ASN A 352 1.10 29.19 9.77
C ASN A 352 0.07 28.12 9.37
N ALA A 353 -1.11 28.18 9.99
CA ALA A 353 -2.21 27.24 9.79
C ALA A 353 -3.13 27.61 8.62
N ASN A 354 -2.96 28.80 8.01
CA ASN A 354 -3.87 29.31 6.98
C ASN A 354 -3.36 28.96 5.58
N PHE A 355 -4.15 28.22 4.81
CA PHE A 355 -3.81 27.74 3.48
C PHE A 355 -3.44 28.88 2.49
N LYS A 356 -4.20 29.99 2.48
CA LYS A 356 -3.91 31.13 1.60
C LYS A 356 -2.56 31.78 1.91
N ARG A 357 -2.17 31.77 3.17
CA ARG A 357 -0.90 32.30 3.64
C ARG A 357 0.24 31.33 3.31
N PHE A 358 0.01 30.04 3.51
CA PHE A 358 0.93 28.98 3.12
C PHE A 358 1.21 28.99 1.60
N GLN A 359 0.19 29.15 0.80
CA GLN A 359 0.29 29.16 -0.66
C GLN A 359 1.27 30.23 -1.19
N LYS A 360 1.45 31.35 -0.48
CA LYS A 360 2.39 32.41 -0.86
C LYS A 360 3.86 32.02 -0.68
N HIS A 361 4.14 30.94 0.04
CA HIS A 361 5.48 30.43 0.31
C HIS A 361 5.85 29.22 -0.58
N ILE A 362 4.97 28.85 -1.50
CA ILE A 362 5.27 27.80 -2.47
C ILE A 362 6.38 28.28 -3.40
N LYS A 363 7.37 27.42 -3.62
CA LYS A 363 8.48 27.70 -4.53
C LYS A 363 8.01 27.68 -5.99
N GLU A 364 8.61 28.51 -6.82
CA GLU A 364 8.34 28.55 -8.25
C GLU A 364 8.53 27.17 -8.90
N GLY A 365 7.59 26.76 -9.73
CA GLY A 365 7.56 25.45 -10.37
C GLY A 365 7.17 24.29 -9.44
N ARG A 366 6.56 24.59 -8.27
CA ARG A 366 6.04 23.60 -7.31
C ARG A 366 4.56 23.81 -6.99
N GLU A 367 3.85 24.58 -7.77
CA GLU A 367 2.44 24.97 -7.55
C GLU A 367 1.53 23.74 -7.46
N GLY A 368 1.77 22.70 -8.24
CA GLY A 368 1.02 21.43 -8.20
C GLY A 368 1.19 20.61 -6.92
N PHE A 369 2.13 20.98 -6.03
CA PHE A 369 2.33 20.33 -4.73
C PHE A 369 1.80 21.16 -3.55
N THR A 370 1.11 22.27 -3.80
CA THR A 370 0.68 23.19 -2.73
C THR A 370 -0.17 22.51 -1.66
N LYS A 371 -1.21 21.78 -2.06
CA LYS A 371 -2.13 21.11 -1.13
C LYS A 371 -1.45 19.98 -0.38
N SER A 372 -0.60 19.20 -1.06
CA SER A 372 0.12 18.08 -0.46
C SER A 372 1.22 18.53 0.51
N ALA A 373 1.95 19.59 0.17
CA ALA A 373 2.92 20.18 1.08
C ALA A 373 2.26 20.82 2.31
N TYR A 374 1.09 21.46 2.13
CA TYR A 374 0.30 22.01 3.24
C TYR A 374 -0.17 20.91 4.20
N SER A 375 -0.76 19.83 3.66
CA SER A 375 -1.18 18.69 4.48
C SER A 375 0.00 18.06 5.21
N ALA A 376 1.11 17.80 4.50
CA ALA A 376 2.34 17.27 5.09
C ALA A 376 2.88 18.13 6.24
N TYR A 377 2.89 19.44 6.07
CA TYR A 377 3.31 20.39 7.11
C TYR A 377 2.38 20.37 8.32
N ARG A 378 1.05 20.32 8.07
CA ARG A 378 0.02 20.41 9.12
C ARG A 378 -0.03 19.18 10.01
N GLU A 379 0.04 18.00 9.46
CA GLU A 379 -0.21 16.74 10.19
C GLU A 379 1.04 15.86 10.38
N ARG A 380 2.06 16.00 9.55
CA ARG A 380 3.30 15.23 9.59
C ARG A 380 3.05 13.71 9.72
N SER A 381 2.10 13.19 8.96
CA SER A 381 1.70 11.78 9.04
C SER A 381 2.75 10.84 8.46
N LEU A 382 3.04 9.77 9.20
CA LEU A 382 3.97 8.70 8.84
C LEU A 382 3.24 7.37 8.76
N GLY A 383 3.81 6.42 8.05
CA GLY A 383 3.29 5.07 7.89
C GLY A 383 4.39 4.01 8.04
N LEU A 384 4.92 3.81 9.25
CA LEU A 384 5.77 2.67 9.49
C LEU A 384 4.92 1.40 9.50
N GLY A 385 5.22 0.48 8.58
CA GLY A 385 4.54 -0.80 8.42
C GLY A 385 5.44 -1.98 8.77
N ALA A 386 5.01 -3.18 8.34
CA ALA A 386 5.73 -4.41 8.56
C ALA A 386 5.64 -5.34 7.35
N MET A 387 6.67 -6.18 7.18
CA MET A 387 6.71 -7.31 6.26
C MET A 387 7.35 -8.50 6.96
N GLY A 388 7.32 -9.68 6.34
CA GLY A 388 8.00 -10.86 6.90
C GLY A 388 7.21 -11.58 7.99
N PHE A 389 5.90 -11.34 8.11
CA PHE A 389 5.08 -12.00 9.14
C PHE A 389 5.07 -13.52 8.98
N HIS A 390 4.75 -14.02 7.78
CA HIS A 390 4.75 -15.46 7.52
C HIS A 390 6.16 -16.07 7.54
N SER A 391 7.17 -15.31 7.09
CA SER A 391 8.59 -15.70 7.22
C SER A 391 8.99 -15.97 8.66
N TYR A 392 8.62 -15.08 9.59
CA TYR A 392 8.88 -15.31 11.01
C TYR A 392 8.22 -16.59 11.51
N LEU A 393 6.96 -16.80 11.15
CA LEU A 393 6.22 -18.00 11.58
C LEU A 393 6.87 -19.28 11.06
N GLN A 394 7.16 -19.34 9.75
CA GLN A 394 7.75 -20.51 9.12
C GLN A 394 9.16 -20.82 9.65
N SER A 395 9.98 -19.79 9.89
CA SER A 395 11.33 -19.99 10.48
C SER A 395 11.30 -20.60 11.89
N ARG A 396 10.15 -20.64 12.54
CA ARG A 396 9.95 -21.19 13.88
C ARG A 396 8.96 -22.36 13.91
N ASN A 397 8.64 -22.91 12.74
CA ASN A 397 7.67 -23.99 12.59
C ASN A 397 6.30 -23.67 13.24
N ILE A 398 5.83 -22.43 13.11
CA ILE A 398 4.54 -21.97 13.61
C ILE A 398 3.56 -21.89 12.42
N PRO A 399 2.43 -22.61 12.45
CA PRO A 399 1.36 -22.44 11.46
C PRO A 399 0.82 -21.03 11.46
N PHE A 400 0.39 -20.53 10.28
CA PHE A 400 -0.26 -19.22 10.17
C PHE A 400 -1.57 -19.16 10.96
N GLU A 401 -2.31 -20.25 10.95
CA GLU A 401 -3.56 -20.44 11.68
C GLU A 401 -3.27 -20.85 13.13
N GLY A 402 -3.75 -20.07 14.11
CA GLY A 402 -3.67 -20.47 15.51
C GLY A 402 -3.13 -19.41 16.48
N ILE A 403 -3.17 -19.79 17.75
CA ILE A 403 -2.92 -18.88 18.88
C ILE A 403 -1.46 -18.41 18.99
N PHE A 404 -0.50 -19.20 18.55
CA PHE A 404 0.91 -18.82 18.61
C PHE A 404 1.21 -17.70 17.61
N ALA A 405 0.67 -17.79 16.38
CA ALA A 405 0.76 -16.74 15.39
C ALA A 405 0.05 -15.46 15.89
N THR A 406 -1.13 -15.59 16.50
CA THR A 406 -1.85 -14.48 17.12
C THR A 406 -1.05 -13.83 18.25
N GLY A 407 -0.41 -14.63 19.10
CA GLY A 407 0.44 -14.16 20.19
C GLY A 407 1.65 -13.36 19.70
N PHE A 408 2.34 -13.86 18.67
CA PHE A 408 3.44 -13.14 18.03
C PHE A 408 2.95 -11.83 17.39
N ASN A 409 1.86 -11.88 16.63
CA ASN A 409 1.24 -10.73 16.00
C ASN A 409 0.95 -9.61 17.02
N TYR A 410 0.34 -9.94 18.15
CA TYR A 410 0.09 -9.00 19.24
C TYR A 410 1.39 -8.43 19.82
N LYS A 411 2.37 -9.28 20.15
CA LYS A 411 3.67 -8.88 20.73
C LYS A 411 4.38 -7.88 19.81
N ALA A 412 4.48 -8.21 18.52
CA ALA A 412 5.21 -7.40 17.54
C ALA A 412 4.58 -6.03 17.33
N PHE A 413 3.29 -5.96 17.07
CA PHE A 413 2.62 -4.67 16.79
C PHE A 413 2.46 -3.79 18.03
N LYS A 414 2.29 -4.38 19.21
CA LYS A 414 2.34 -3.65 20.48
C LYS A 414 3.72 -3.00 20.71
N HIS A 415 4.80 -3.75 20.43
CA HIS A 415 6.16 -3.22 20.52
C HIS A 415 6.37 -2.05 19.56
N ILE A 416 6.07 -2.23 18.27
CA ILE A 416 6.22 -1.19 17.24
C ILE A 416 5.42 0.06 17.63
N LYS A 417 4.15 -0.08 18.02
CA LYS A 417 3.30 1.04 18.45
C LYS A 417 3.89 1.82 19.62
N THR A 418 4.32 1.08 20.65
CA THR A 418 4.84 1.69 21.88
C THR A 418 6.12 2.50 21.61
N GLN A 419 7.05 1.93 20.85
CA GLN A 419 8.30 2.62 20.53
C GLN A 419 8.09 3.79 19.56
N SER A 420 7.19 3.66 18.58
CA SER A 420 6.86 4.73 17.64
C SER A 420 6.24 5.95 18.34
N LEU A 421 5.38 5.74 19.34
CA LEU A 421 4.81 6.83 20.14
C LEU A 421 5.89 7.57 20.91
N LYS A 422 6.78 6.86 21.62
CA LYS A 422 7.90 7.46 22.34
C LYS A 422 8.82 8.26 21.41
N ALA A 423 9.09 7.74 20.22
CA ALA A 423 9.90 8.43 19.22
C ALA A 423 9.24 9.75 18.77
N SER A 424 7.94 9.73 18.52
CA SER A 424 7.20 10.93 18.12
C SER A 424 7.11 11.97 19.26
N GLU A 425 7.01 11.53 20.52
CA GLU A 425 7.07 12.40 21.71
C GLU A 425 8.44 13.08 21.81
N ARG A 426 9.55 12.36 21.70
CA ARG A 426 10.90 12.94 21.67
C ARG A 426 11.10 13.92 20.52
N LEU A 427 10.63 13.56 19.32
CA LEU A 427 10.70 14.47 18.18
C LEU A 427 9.88 15.74 18.40
N ALA A 428 8.78 15.67 19.15
CA ALA A 428 8.02 16.88 19.53
C ALA A 428 8.79 17.78 20.48
N GLU A 429 9.52 17.22 21.46
CA GLU A 429 10.40 17.97 22.34
C GLU A 429 11.52 18.70 21.56
N ASP A 430 12.12 18.02 20.57
CA ASP A 430 13.25 18.55 19.79
C ASP A 430 12.82 19.52 18.68
N ARG A 431 11.66 19.28 18.04
CA ARG A 431 11.27 19.93 16.77
C ARG A 431 9.89 20.59 16.80
N GLY A 432 9.19 20.49 17.93
CA GLY A 432 7.82 20.96 18.09
C GLY A 432 6.77 19.97 17.58
N GLU A 433 5.54 20.15 18.01
CA GLU A 433 4.37 19.35 17.59
C GLU A 433 3.92 19.75 16.18
N ALA A 434 3.28 18.84 15.45
CA ALA A 434 2.58 19.20 14.22
C ALA A 434 1.35 20.07 14.54
N PRO A 435 1.02 21.07 13.70
CA PRO A 435 -0.09 21.98 13.96
C PRO A 435 -1.44 21.31 14.21
N ASP A 436 -1.73 20.18 13.53
CA ASP A 436 -3.01 19.47 13.64
C ASP A 436 -3.14 18.60 14.90
N VAL A 437 -2.05 18.41 15.63
CA VAL A 437 -2.03 17.68 16.90
C VAL A 437 -1.40 18.52 18.02
N SER A 438 -1.45 19.82 17.90
CA SER A 438 -0.95 20.74 18.93
C SER A 438 -1.61 20.49 20.28
N GLY A 439 -0.80 20.41 21.33
CA GLY A 439 -1.20 20.06 22.69
C GLY A 439 -1.28 18.55 22.95
N SER A 440 -0.89 17.70 22.00
CA SER A 440 -0.87 16.25 22.16
C SER A 440 0.44 15.69 22.72
N GLY A 441 1.52 16.48 22.72
CA GLY A 441 2.89 16.04 23.04
C GLY A 441 3.54 15.23 21.92
N ARG A 442 2.98 15.19 20.70
CA ARG A 442 3.49 14.38 19.58
C ARG A 442 3.90 15.23 18.38
N ARG A 443 4.99 14.80 17.73
CA ARG A 443 5.44 15.39 16.46
C ARG A 443 4.51 15.05 15.30
N ASN A 444 3.96 13.83 15.27
CA ASN A 444 3.29 13.26 14.11
C ASN A 444 1.83 12.90 14.48
N ALA A 445 0.87 13.25 13.64
CA ALA A 445 -0.53 12.92 13.85
C ALA A 445 -0.77 11.39 13.73
N HIS A 446 -0.14 10.77 12.74
CA HIS A 446 -0.20 9.33 12.50
C HIS A 446 1.22 8.75 12.36
N LEU A 447 1.38 7.48 12.74
CA LEU A 447 2.70 6.81 12.80
C LEU A 447 2.76 5.49 12.05
N LEU A 448 1.67 4.73 12.01
CA LEU A 448 1.65 3.35 11.52
C LEU A 448 0.61 3.13 10.43
N ALA A 449 1.04 2.46 9.35
CA ALA A 449 0.19 1.94 8.28
C ALA A 449 0.88 0.71 7.67
N VAL A 450 0.12 -0.30 7.25
CA VAL A 450 0.70 -1.53 6.71
C VAL A 450 0.46 -1.62 5.20
N ALA A 451 1.50 -1.32 4.44
CA ALA A 451 1.53 -1.38 2.98
C ALA A 451 1.70 -2.82 2.45
N PRO A 452 1.42 -3.10 1.14
CA PRO A 452 1.53 -4.45 0.59
C PRO A 452 2.95 -4.99 0.47
N ASN A 453 3.96 -4.13 0.38
CA ASN A 453 5.41 -4.42 0.36
C ASN A 453 5.87 -5.42 -0.73
N ALA A 454 5.17 -5.52 -1.84
CA ALA A 454 5.46 -6.51 -2.89
C ALA A 454 6.89 -6.43 -3.46
N SER A 455 7.43 -5.21 -3.62
CA SER A 455 8.81 -5.01 -4.10
C SER A 455 9.82 -4.98 -2.96
N SER A 456 9.47 -4.34 -1.83
CA SER A 456 10.37 -4.21 -0.68
C SER A 456 10.72 -5.56 -0.06
N SER A 457 9.79 -6.53 -0.03
CA SER A 457 10.04 -7.88 0.48
C SER A 457 11.07 -8.63 -0.38
N ILE A 458 11.02 -8.48 -1.71
CA ILE A 458 11.99 -9.10 -2.61
C ILE A 458 13.41 -8.61 -2.29
N ILE A 459 13.60 -7.29 -2.23
CA ILE A 459 14.91 -6.68 -2.01
C ILE A 459 15.37 -6.71 -0.53
N CYS A 460 14.55 -7.25 0.36
CA CYS A 460 14.85 -7.47 1.78
C CYS A 460 15.05 -8.97 2.07
N GLY A 461 15.91 -9.62 1.31
CA GLY A 461 16.24 -11.04 1.50
C GLY A 461 15.13 -12.03 1.12
N GLY A 462 14.17 -11.63 0.26
CA GLY A 462 13.08 -12.51 -0.18
C GLY A 462 12.11 -12.90 0.95
N THR A 463 11.91 -12.02 1.93
CA THR A 463 10.96 -12.25 3.03
C THR A 463 9.51 -12.25 2.53
N SER A 464 8.55 -12.74 3.32
CA SER A 464 7.14 -12.70 2.94
C SER A 464 6.62 -11.25 2.83
N PRO A 465 5.79 -10.94 1.80
CA PRO A 465 5.32 -9.57 1.62
C PRO A 465 4.34 -9.18 2.73
N SER A 466 4.52 -7.99 3.30
CA SER A 466 3.61 -7.42 4.29
C SER A 466 3.32 -8.41 5.45
N ILE A 467 2.06 -8.53 5.77
CA ILE A 467 1.47 -9.41 6.78
C ILE A 467 0.81 -10.64 6.16
N GLU A 468 1.03 -10.85 4.86
CA GLU A 468 0.37 -11.89 4.07
C GLU A 468 1.09 -13.24 4.18
N PRO A 469 0.34 -14.36 4.02
CA PRO A 469 0.96 -15.65 3.79
C PRO A 469 1.61 -15.73 2.40
N TYR A 470 2.58 -16.61 2.23
CA TYR A 470 3.14 -16.92 0.93
C TYR A 470 2.07 -17.51 0.00
N ARG A 471 2.03 -17.01 -1.24
CA ARG A 471 1.07 -17.48 -2.25
C ARG A 471 1.40 -18.88 -2.78
N ALA A 472 2.66 -19.27 -2.74
CA ALA A 472 3.16 -20.54 -3.20
C ALA A 472 4.53 -20.81 -2.58
N ASN A 473 4.88 -22.08 -2.33
CA ASN A 473 6.21 -22.45 -1.85
C ASN A 473 7.28 -22.44 -2.95
N VAL A 474 6.84 -22.46 -4.22
CA VAL A 474 7.71 -22.23 -5.39
C VAL A 474 6.91 -21.55 -6.50
N TYR A 475 7.50 -20.56 -7.14
CA TYR A 475 6.89 -19.89 -8.30
C TYR A 475 7.97 -19.35 -9.24
N THR A 476 7.57 -19.12 -10.49
CA THR A 476 8.44 -18.47 -11.48
C THR A 476 8.11 -17.00 -11.58
N HIS A 477 9.08 -16.15 -11.25
CA HIS A 477 8.98 -14.71 -11.44
C HIS A 477 9.69 -14.29 -12.73
N LYS A 478 9.00 -13.52 -13.57
CA LYS A 478 9.54 -12.99 -14.83
C LYS A 478 9.87 -11.52 -14.66
N THR A 479 11.12 -11.16 -14.93
CA THR A 479 11.62 -9.79 -14.97
C THR A 479 12.11 -9.44 -16.38
N LEU A 480 12.52 -8.20 -16.58
CA LEU A 480 13.21 -7.79 -17.82
C LEU A 480 14.51 -8.58 -18.03
N SER A 481 15.20 -8.94 -16.93
CA SER A 481 16.47 -9.66 -16.93
C SER A 481 16.33 -11.19 -17.11
N GLY A 482 15.11 -11.74 -17.03
CA GLY A 482 14.87 -13.18 -17.20
C GLY A 482 13.76 -13.77 -16.34
N SER A 483 13.74 -15.10 -16.28
CA SER A 483 12.80 -15.86 -15.43
C SER A 483 13.56 -16.49 -14.27
N PHE A 484 13.08 -16.24 -13.05
CA PHE A 484 13.67 -16.73 -11.81
C PHE A 484 12.70 -17.69 -11.12
N GLN A 485 13.18 -18.86 -10.72
CA GLN A 485 12.44 -19.75 -9.85
C GLN A 485 12.74 -19.35 -8.39
N VAL A 486 11.73 -18.83 -7.71
CA VAL A 486 11.79 -18.47 -6.29
C VAL A 486 11.26 -19.64 -5.48
N LYS A 487 12.03 -20.10 -4.51
CA LYS A 487 11.72 -21.22 -3.63
C LYS A 487 11.62 -20.74 -2.19
N ASN A 488 10.71 -21.32 -1.43
CA ASN A 488 10.59 -21.06 -0.02
C ASN A 488 11.82 -21.60 0.71
N LYS A 489 12.64 -20.71 1.28
CA LYS A 489 13.91 -21.06 1.93
C LYS A 489 13.74 -21.93 3.18
N TYR A 490 12.66 -21.74 3.94
CA TYR A 490 12.38 -22.53 5.16
C TYR A 490 11.97 -23.95 4.83
N LEU A 491 11.14 -24.13 3.79
CA LEU A 491 10.80 -25.46 3.29
C LEU A 491 12.03 -26.16 2.72
N GLU A 492 12.93 -25.44 2.05
CA GLU A 492 14.17 -26.03 1.55
C GLU A 492 15.06 -26.57 2.67
N GLU A 493 15.13 -25.88 3.81
CA GLU A 493 15.84 -26.34 5.00
C GLU A 493 15.21 -27.63 5.55
N VAL A 494 13.88 -27.65 5.75
CA VAL A 494 13.17 -28.85 6.21
C VAL A 494 13.39 -30.05 5.27
N LEU A 495 13.31 -29.84 3.96
CA LEU A 495 13.55 -30.93 2.99
C LEU A 495 15.01 -31.43 3.02
N LYS A 496 15.99 -30.55 3.23
CA LYS A 496 17.40 -30.94 3.41
C LYS A 496 17.61 -31.71 4.70
N ASP A 497 16.99 -31.31 5.79
CA ASP A 497 17.09 -31.98 7.09
C ASP A 497 16.49 -33.40 7.07
N LYS A 498 15.53 -33.64 6.17
CA LYS A 498 15.02 -35.00 5.89
C LYS A 498 15.98 -35.86 5.05
N GLY A 499 17.15 -35.33 4.69
CA GLY A 499 18.24 -36.08 4.04
C GLY A 499 18.10 -36.21 2.53
N LEU A 500 17.23 -35.42 1.87
CA LEU A 500 17.07 -35.44 0.41
C LEU A 500 18.37 -35.01 -0.29
N LYS A 501 18.80 -35.82 -1.25
CA LYS A 501 19.93 -35.48 -2.14
C LYS A 501 19.50 -34.47 -3.20
N LYS A 502 20.47 -33.86 -3.88
CA LYS A 502 20.25 -32.80 -4.85
C LYS A 502 19.23 -33.16 -5.94
N ASP A 503 19.26 -34.39 -6.46
CA ASP A 503 18.35 -34.83 -7.52
C ASP A 503 16.93 -35.08 -6.99
N GLU A 504 16.81 -35.67 -5.79
CA GLU A 504 15.55 -35.89 -5.08
C GLU A 504 14.90 -34.54 -4.71
N LEU A 505 15.70 -33.61 -4.17
CA LEU A 505 15.24 -32.25 -3.87
C LEU A 505 14.75 -31.53 -5.13
N SER A 506 15.44 -31.70 -6.28
CA SER A 506 15.00 -31.13 -7.55
C SER A 506 13.69 -31.72 -8.03
N ALA A 507 13.47 -33.02 -7.82
CA ALA A 507 12.22 -33.70 -8.17
C ALA A 507 11.05 -33.19 -7.31
N VAL A 508 11.24 -33.08 -6.00
CA VAL A 508 10.24 -32.52 -5.07
C VAL A 508 9.86 -31.09 -5.45
N TRP A 509 10.83 -30.22 -5.78
CA TRP A 509 10.51 -28.85 -6.21
C TRP A 509 9.73 -28.78 -7.53
N LYS A 510 9.97 -29.72 -8.45
CA LYS A 510 9.16 -29.81 -9.69
C LYS A 510 7.73 -30.27 -9.39
N ASP A 511 7.58 -31.20 -8.46
CA ASP A 511 6.28 -31.70 -8.02
C ASP A 511 5.47 -30.60 -7.33
N ILE A 512 6.07 -29.86 -6.38
CA ILE A 512 5.46 -28.68 -5.75
C ILE A 512 5.04 -27.65 -6.80
N ALA A 513 5.89 -27.38 -7.80
CA ALA A 513 5.58 -26.44 -8.88
C ALA A 513 4.42 -26.92 -9.76
N GLY A 514 4.31 -28.23 -9.99
CA GLY A 514 3.20 -28.85 -10.71
C GLY A 514 1.86 -28.77 -9.97
N ASN A 515 1.91 -28.65 -8.64
CA ASN A 515 0.75 -28.55 -7.74
C ASN A 515 0.57 -27.09 -7.23
N GLU A 516 0.77 -26.10 -8.07
CA GLU A 516 0.56 -24.66 -7.79
C GLU A 516 1.33 -24.12 -6.58
N GLY A 517 2.40 -24.79 -6.17
CA GLY A 517 3.22 -24.44 -5.01
C GLY A 517 2.73 -25.01 -3.69
N SER A 518 1.69 -25.85 -3.68
CA SER A 518 1.20 -26.60 -2.53
C SER A 518 2.15 -27.71 -2.12
N VAL A 519 2.19 -28.02 -0.81
CA VAL A 519 2.91 -29.14 -0.23
C VAL A 519 1.98 -30.21 0.35
N GLN A 520 0.67 -30.02 0.28
CA GLN A 520 -0.32 -30.86 0.98
C GLN A 520 -0.31 -32.33 0.53
N HIS A 521 0.11 -32.59 -0.71
CA HIS A 521 0.22 -33.93 -1.32
C HIS A 521 1.52 -34.68 -1.00
N LEU A 522 2.49 -34.03 -0.33
CA LEU A 522 3.81 -34.61 -0.09
C LEU A 522 3.81 -35.53 1.13
N ASP A 523 4.04 -36.85 0.92
CA ASP A 523 4.12 -37.83 2.02
C ASP A 523 5.39 -37.71 2.87
N ILE A 524 6.41 -36.99 2.38
CA ILE A 524 7.67 -36.75 3.11
C ILE A 524 7.52 -35.75 4.24
N LEU A 525 6.47 -34.92 4.21
CA LEU A 525 6.17 -33.94 5.26
C LEU A 525 5.15 -34.50 6.25
N THR A 526 5.34 -34.20 7.53
CA THR A 526 4.31 -34.49 8.55
C THR A 526 3.12 -33.54 8.40
N ASP A 527 1.98 -33.87 9.03
CA ASP A 527 0.80 -33.01 8.98
C ASP A 527 1.06 -31.65 9.60
N GLU A 528 1.87 -31.59 10.68
CA GLU A 528 2.27 -30.32 11.32
C GLU A 528 3.15 -29.47 10.37
N GLU A 529 4.07 -30.08 9.63
CA GLU A 529 4.88 -29.37 8.63
C GLU A 529 4.01 -28.86 7.47
N LYS A 530 3.04 -29.63 7.02
CA LYS A 530 2.08 -29.21 5.98
C LYS A 530 1.27 -27.99 6.43
N GLU A 531 0.84 -27.93 7.68
CA GLU A 531 0.15 -26.76 8.25
C GLU A 531 1.04 -25.51 8.24
N VAL A 532 2.34 -25.63 8.54
CA VAL A 532 3.30 -24.50 8.51
C VAL A 532 3.49 -23.95 7.09
N PHE A 533 3.49 -24.82 6.08
CA PHE A 533 3.75 -24.45 4.69
C PHE A 533 2.51 -24.32 3.82
N LYS A 534 1.32 -24.19 4.42
CA LYS A 534 0.10 -23.80 3.70
C LYS A 534 0.33 -22.53 2.90
N THR A 535 -0.16 -22.53 1.66
CA THR A 535 -0.19 -21.35 0.81
C THR A 535 -1.35 -20.43 1.17
N ALA A 536 -1.33 -19.20 0.68
CA ALA A 536 -2.38 -18.21 0.95
C ALA A 536 -3.79 -18.70 0.60
N ASN A 537 -3.93 -19.52 -0.46
CA ASN A 537 -5.21 -20.07 -0.87
C ASN A 537 -5.67 -21.29 -0.04
N GLU A 538 -4.77 -21.90 0.72
CA GLU A 538 -5.05 -23.07 1.58
C GLU A 538 -5.37 -22.65 3.02
N ILE A 539 -4.99 -21.43 3.40
CA ILE A 539 -5.30 -20.84 4.70
C ILE A 539 -6.77 -20.40 4.70
N ASP A 540 -7.50 -20.70 5.79
CA ASP A 540 -8.82 -20.13 6.01
C ASP A 540 -8.73 -18.60 6.12
N GLN A 541 -9.43 -17.89 5.23
CA GLN A 541 -9.36 -16.44 5.12
C GLN A 541 -9.86 -15.70 6.36
N ILE A 542 -10.63 -16.35 7.20
CA ILE A 542 -11.04 -15.84 8.52
C ILE A 542 -9.80 -15.57 9.40
N TRP A 543 -8.75 -16.41 9.32
CA TRP A 543 -7.52 -16.18 10.07
C TRP A 543 -6.75 -14.94 9.60
N ILE A 544 -6.81 -14.63 8.31
CA ILE A 544 -6.23 -13.37 7.78
C ILE A 544 -6.94 -12.17 8.43
N ILE A 545 -8.28 -12.21 8.50
CA ILE A 545 -9.07 -11.15 9.15
C ILE A 545 -8.80 -11.09 10.66
N GLU A 546 -8.74 -12.22 11.35
CA GLU A 546 -8.46 -12.28 12.80
C GLU A 546 -7.10 -11.67 13.13
N HIS A 547 -6.06 -12.03 12.38
CA HIS A 547 -4.73 -11.43 12.58
C HIS A 547 -4.74 -9.93 12.25
N ALA A 548 -5.43 -9.52 11.18
CA ALA A 548 -5.55 -8.12 10.83
C ALA A 548 -6.32 -7.33 11.88
N ALA A 549 -7.41 -7.85 12.40
CA ALA A 549 -8.21 -7.23 13.47
C ALA A 549 -7.38 -7.06 14.76
N LYS A 550 -6.62 -8.12 15.13
CA LYS A 550 -5.79 -8.08 16.34
C LYS A 550 -4.68 -7.03 16.27
N ARG A 551 -4.04 -6.84 15.12
CA ARG A 551 -3.02 -5.78 14.97
C ARG A 551 -3.61 -4.40 14.70
N GLN A 552 -4.86 -4.29 14.20
CA GLN A 552 -5.54 -3.01 14.01
C GLN A 552 -5.66 -2.20 15.31
N GLU A 553 -5.69 -2.84 16.46
CA GLU A 553 -5.65 -2.20 17.78
C GLU A 553 -4.42 -1.29 17.96
N PHE A 554 -3.34 -1.58 17.24
CA PHE A 554 -2.06 -0.87 17.34
C PHE A 554 -1.80 0.07 16.16
N ILE A 555 -2.50 -0.08 15.04
CA ILE A 555 -2.27 0.68 13.80
C ILE A 555 -3.25 1.84 13.73
N CYS A 556 -2.73 3.07 13.73
CA CYS A 556 -3.57 4.29 13.71
C CYS A 556 -4.24 4.52 12.34
N GLN A 557 -3.59 4.16 11.23
CA GLN A 557 -4.20 4.17 9.90
C GLN A 557 -4.81 2.79 9.57
N ALA A 558 -4.68 2.29 8.35
CA ALA A 558 -5.24 1.01 7.92
C ALA A 558 -4.15 0.01 7.48
N GLN A 559 -4.59 -1.09 6.88
CA GLN A 559 -3.77 -2.19 6.41
C GLN A 559 -4.24 -2.60 5.01
N SER A 560 -3.32 -2.87 4.09
CA SER A 560 -3.63 -3.46 2.80
C SER A 560 -3.89 -4.97 2.96
N VAL A 561 -5.12 -5.33 3.30
CA VAL A 561 -5.51 -6.74 3.55
C VAL A 561 -6.01 -7.36 2.25
N ASN A 562 -5.20 -8.23 1.66
CA ASN A 562 -5.61 -9.09 0.54
C ASN A 562 -6.32 -10.34 1.06
N LEU A 563 -7.32 -10.79 0.31
CA LEU A 563 -7.98 -12.07 0.53
C LEU A 563 -7.72 -12.99 -0.68
N PHE A 564 -7.53 -14.29 -0.43
CA PHE A 564 -7.09 -15.26 -1.42
C PHE A 564 -8.09 -16.39 -1.52
N PHE A 565 -8.75 -16.50 -2.66
CA PHE A 565 -9.78 -17.49 -2.89
C PHE A 565 -9.47 -18.37 -4.10
N THR A 566 -9.85 -19.64 -4.02
CA THR A 566 -9.80 -20.57 -5.15
C THR A 566 -11.20 -20.74 -5.67
N LEU A 567 -11.46 -20.25 -6.88
CA LEU A 567 -12.78 -20.41 -7.52
C LEU A 567 -13.09 -21.89 -7.76
N PRO A 568 -14.31 -22.36 -7.48
CA PRO A 568 -14.76 -23.68 -7.88
C PRO A 568 -14.64 -23.84 -9.41
N LYS A 569 -14.35 -25.04 -9.87
CA LYS A 569 -14.31 -25.34 -11.31
C LYS A 569 -15.72 -25.20 -11.89
N ALA A 570 -15.82 -24.71 -13.13
CA ALA A 570 -17.11 -24.55 -13.81
C ALA A 570 -17.90 -25.87 -13.96
N THR A 571 -17.24 -27.01 -13.78
CA THR A 571 -17.84 -28.35 -13.82
C THR A 571 -18.38 -28.85 -12.49
N GLU A 572 -18.11 -28.10 -11.38
CA GLU A 572 -18.62 -28.45 -10.06
C GLU A 572 -20.14 -28.21 -9.98
N PRO A 573 -20.85 -28.97 -9.13
CA PRO A 573 -22.27 -28.76 -8.87
C PRO A 573 -22.59 -27.32 -8.38
N GLN A 574 -23.79 -26.84 -8.66
CA GLN A 574 -24.25 -25.51 -8.23
C GLN A 574 -24.15 -25.32 -6.70
N GLU A 575 -24.43 -26.34 -5.93
CA GLU A 575 -24.32 -26.35 -4.47
C GLU A 575 -22.90 -25.95 -3.98
N VAL A 576 -21.86 -26.44 -4.65
CA VAL A 576 -20.45 -26.10 -4.34
C VAL A 576 -20.18 -24.61 -4.63
N HIS A 577 -20.74 -24.08 -5.72
CA HIS A 577 -20.64 -22.65 -6.03
C HIS A 577 -21.38 -21.80 -5.01
N ASP A 578 -22.54 -22.22 -4.56
CA ASP A 578 -23.35 -21.51 -3.57
C ASP A 578 -22.66 -21.50 -2.18
N GLU A 579 -22.13 -22.65 -1.74
CA GLU A 579 -21.34 -22.74 -0.51
C GLU A 579 -20.08 -21.87 -0.56
N TYR A 580 -19.39 -21.87 -1.70
CA TYR A 580 -18.23 -21.01 -1.92
C TYR A 580 -18.60 -19.52 -1.83
N MET A 581 -19.66 -19.08 -2.49
CA MET A 581 -20.10 -17.69 -2.45
C MET A 581 -20.59 -17.28 -1.05
N GLN A 582 -21.20 -18.21 -0.32
CA GLN A 582 -21.55 -17.97 1.08
C GLN A 582 -20.29 -17.76 1.95
N TYR A 583 -19.27 -18.61 1.80
CA TYR A 583 -17.99 -18.44 2.53
C TYR A 583 -17.32 -17.11 2.15
N VAL A 584 -17.29 -16.74 0.88
CA VAL A 584 -16.77 -15.44 0.42
C VAL A 584 -17.53 -14.29 1.10
N ASN A 585 -18.87 -14.38 1.13
CA ASN A 585 -19.70 -13.39 1.81
C ASN A 585 -19.34 -13.28 3.30
N ASP A 586 -19.25 -14.41 4.00
CA ASP A 586 -19.00 -14.45 5.44
C ASP A 586 -17.64 -13.84 5.81
N VAL A 587 -16.61 -14.13 5.02
CA VAL A 587 -15.27 -13.53 5.17
C VAL A 587 -15.32 -12.00 4.99
N HIS A 588 -16.00 -11.51 3.94
CA HIS A 588 -16.10 -10.07 3.70
C HIS A 588 -16.93 -9.37 4.76
N TRP A 589 -18.05 -9.98 5.14
CA TRP A 589 -18.91 -9.47 6.20
C TRP A 589 -18.15 -9.35 7.52
N TYR A 590 -17.44 -10.43 7.88
CA TYR A 590 -16.61 -10.44 9.08
C TYR A 590 -15.52 -9.39 9.03
N GLY A 591 -14.84 -9.28 7.89
CA GLY A 591 -13.78 -8.29 7.65
C GLY A 591 -14.28 -6.85 7.79
N MET A 592 -15.39 -6.49 7.16
CA MET A 592 -15.90 -5.11 7.19
C MET A 592 -16.43 -4.70 8.58
N ASN A 593 -16.81 -5.66 9.42
CA ASN A 593 -17.20 -5.39 10.80
C ASN A 593 -16.00 -5.31 11.78
N LYS A 594 -14.78 -5.66 11.34
CA LYS A 594 -13.58 -5.71 12.19
C LYS A 594 -12.48 -4.76 11.75
N LEU A 595 -12.40 -4.46 10.46
CA LEU A 595 -11.26 -3.75 9.85
C LEU A 595 -11.68 -2.38 9.30
N LYS A 596 -10.69 -1.53 9.11
CA LYS A 596 -10.85 -0.25 8.41
C LYS A 596 -10.94 -0.43 6.90
N SER A 597 -10.26 -1.44 6.34
CA SER A 597 -10.22 -1.66 4.88
C SER A 597 -9.98 -3.11 4.50
N LEU A 598 -10.51 -3.49 3.32
CA LEU A 598 -10.16 -4.68 2.56
C LEU A 598 -9.63 -4.25 1.19
N TYR A 599 -8.47 -4.80 0.81
CA TYR A 599 -7.78 -4.48 -0.43
C TYR A 599 -8.25 -5.38 -1.57
N TYR A 600 -7.36 -6.11 -2.25
CA TYR A 600 -7.76 -6.98 -3.36
C TYR A 600 -8.46 -8.26 -2.92
N PHE A 601 -9.39 -8.70 -3.77
CA PHE A 601 -9.86 -10.07 -3.85
C PHE A 601 -9.00 -10.80 -4.89
N ARG A 602 -8.19 -11.76 -4.45
CA ARG A 602 -7.27 -12.50 -5.31
C ARG A 602 -7.83 -13.87 -5.62
N THR A 603 -7.96 -14.20 -6.92
CA THR A 603 -8.39 -15.52 -7.39
C THR A 603 -7.36 -16.16 -8.30
N ASN A 604 -7.48 -17.46 -8.52
CA ASN A 604 -6.66 -18.19 -9.48
C ASN A 604 -6.91 -17.71 -10.93
N ALA A 605 -8.13 -17.26 -11.26
CA ALA A 605 -8.48 -16.73 -12.57
C ALA A 605 -7.76 -15.41 -12.89
N ALA A 606 -7.64 -14.51 -11.92
CA ALA A 606 -6.90 -13.25 -12.06
C ALA A 606 -5.40 -13.50 -12.32
N ARG A 607 -4.83 -14.57 -11.79
CA ARG A 607 -3.44 -15.00 -12.04
C ARG A 607 -3.19 -15.28 -13.53
N ASN A 608 -4.17 -15.84 -14.25
CA ASN A 608 -4.08 -16.09 -15.69
C ASN A 608 -4.22 -14.79 -16.51
N ALA A 609 -5.05 -13.86 -16.07
CA ALA A 609 -5.23 -12.54 -16.71
C ALA A 609 -3.99 -11.64 -16.56
N GLU A 610 -3.38 -11.57 -15.38
CA GLU A 610 -2.11 -10.86 -15.17
C GLU A 610 -0.98 -11.41 -16.05
N ASN A 611 -0.93 -12.73 -16.28
CA ASN A 611 0.02 -13.36 -17.19
C ASN A 611 -0.28 -13.06 -18.67
N VAL A 612 -1.54 -12.86 -19.05
CA VAL A 612 -1.95 -12.50 -20.41
C VAL A 612 -1.63 -11.02 -20.70
N ASN A 613 -1.89 -10.13 -19.77
CA ASN A 613 -1.56 -8.71 -19.90
C ASN A 613 -0.05 -8.46 -20.04
N VAL A 614 0.80 -9.25 -19.40
CA VAL A 614 2.26 -9.21 -19.61
C VAL A 614 2.65 -9.63 -21.02
N LYS A 615 1.88 -10.49 -21.70
CA LYS A 615 2.12 -10.87 -23.11
C LYS A 615 1.70 -9.79 -24.10
N VAL A 616 0.64 -9.04 -23.84
CA VAL A 616 0.15 -7.96 -24.72
C VAL A 616 1.07 -6.73 -24.67
N GLN A 617 1.80 -6.50 -23.56
CA GLN A 617 2.77 -5.40 -23.43
C GLN A 617 4.09 -5.63 -24.20
N ARG A 618 4.27 -6.74 -24.91
CA ARG A 618 5.44 -7.06 -25.77
C ARG A 618 5.24 -6.79 -27.25
N ILE A 619 4.34 -5.91 -27.64
CA ILE A 619 4.42 -5.33 -28.99
C ILE A 619 5.55 -4.29 -28.93
N LYS A 620 6.68 -4.65 -29.49
CA LYS A 620 7.80 -3.77 -29.74
C LYS A 620 7.30 -2.52 -30.48
N LEU A 621 7.46 -1.38 -29.88
CA LEU A 621 7.62 -0.12 -30.59
C LEU A 621 9.12 0.00 -30.95
N ASP A 622 9.58 -0.86 -31.85
CA ASP A 622 10.68 -0.54 -32.72
C ASP A 622 10.03 0.12 -33.95
N ASP A 623 10.51 1.29 -34.30
CA ASP A 623 10.11 2.19 -35.40
C ASP A 623 8.92 3.13 -35.12
N ALA A 624 9.23 4.21 -34.39
CA ALA A 624 8.66 5.53 -34.68
C ALA A 624 9.74 6.57 -34.43
N GLU A 625 10.50 6.83 -35.46
CA GLU A 625 11.18 8.12 -35.62
C GLU A 625 10.12 9.24 -35.70
N CYS A 626 10.38 10.32 -34.97
CA CYS A 626 9.96 11.71 -35.18
C CYS A 626 8.44 12.02 -35.26
N ILE A 627 7.86 12.60 -34.24
CA ILE A 627 7.59 14.08 -34.24
C ILE A 627 7.43 14.51 -32.78
#